data_ea9af3e22cb4d12913d60ebfaf3a5a82
#
_entry.id   ea9af3e22cb4d12913d60ebfaf3a5a82
#
_cell.length_a   1.000
_cell.length_b   1.000
_cell.length_c   1.000
_cell.angle_alpha   90.00
_cell.angle_beta   90.00
_cell.angle_gamma   90.00
#
_symmetry.space_group_name_H-M   'P 1'
#
loop_
_entity.id
_entity.type
_entity.pdbx_description
1 polymer ?
#
loop_
_entity_poly.entity_id
_entity_poly.type
_entity_poly.pdbx_seq_one_letter_code
_entity_poly.pdbx_strand_id
1 'polypeptide(L)'
;MENPVKTAFMEYREKEWQREGKNTKIKHQWVPLSRISPYLIKAVIIAEDDKFYQHEGFDYEAIQKAMEKDLKEGKFKVGGSTISQQLAKNLFLSPSKNPIRKLKEAILTWRLERALPKKRIMELYLNVVEWGEGIFGIETAARNYYGKPASALGPEESARLAAVLPNPRKYNPLSQSKFVVHRSRIFYNIMVRRGIVIPAFEEVMAPELKNEGPPLTETSDVPVPPVVESPQIKPEDTPPLVEEPKRSSSKVWLNCSTGC
;
A
#
# COMPACT_ATOMS: atom_id res chain seq x y z
N MET A 1 -0.48 -3.91 23.61
CA MET A 1 0.91 -4.32 23.31
C MET A 1 1.76 -3.05 23.23
N GLU A 2 2.82 -2.98 23.98
CA GLU A 2 3.79 -1.89 23.95
C GLU A 2 4.61 -1.91 22.65
N ASN A 3 5.29 -0.79 22.36
CA ASN A 3 6.17 -0.72 21.20
C ASN A 3 7.42 -1.57 21.45
N PRO A 4 7.74 -2.53 20.58
CA PRO A 4 8.94 -3.34 20.76
C PRO A 4 10.19 -2.46 20.56
N VAL A 5 11.10 -2.51 21.52
CA VAL A 5 12.40 -1.84 21.39
C VAL A 5 13.28 -2.57 20.37
N LYS A 6 13.20 -3.90 20.35
CA LYS A 6 13.93 -4.77 19.44
C LYS A 6 13.10 -6.00 19.11
N THR A 7 13.18 -6.45 17.86
CA THR A 7 12.46 -7.64 17.39
C THR A 7 13.40 -8.84 17.22
N ALA A 8 12.85 -10.04 17.20
CA ALA A 8 13.64 -11.26 16.95
C ALA A 8 14.37 -11.21 15.59
N PHE A 9 13.78 -10.53 14.59
CA PHE A 9 14.42 -10.36 13.30
C PHE A 9 15.59 -9.36 13.36
N MET A 10 15.47 -8.27 14.12
CA MET A 10 16.58 -7.34 14.37
C MET A 10 17.75 -8.03 15.06
N GLU A 11 17.47 -8.83 16.10
CA GLU A 11 18.51 -9.62 16.80
C GLU A 11 19.21 -10.63 15.87
N TYR A 12 18.42 -11.28 15.01
CA TYR A 12 18.97 -12.16 13.99
C TYR A 12 19.93 -11.42 13.07
N ARG A 13 19.56 -10.23 12.59
CA ARG A 13 20.40 -9.39 11.72
C ARG A 13 21.71 -8.97 12.38
N GLU A 14 21.69 -8.56 13.64
CA GLU A 14 22.93 -8.23 14.35
C GLU A 14 23.87 -9.43 14.47
N LYS A 15 23.33 -10.62 14.83
CA LYS A 15 24.12 -11.86 14.88
C LYS A 15 24.65 -12.25 13.49
N GLU A 16 23.90 -12.03 12.43
CA GLU A 16 24.34 -12.26 11.04
C GLU A 16 25.53 -11.34 10.71
N TRP A 17 25.40 -10.03 10.96
CA TRP A 17 26.48 -9.06 10.69
C TRP A 17 27.74 -9.33 11.53
N GLN A 18 27.58 -9.71 12.80
CA GLN A 18 28.71 -10.09 13.65
C GLN A 18 29.48 -11.30 13.08
N ARG A 19 28.76 -12.31 12.58
CA ARG A 19 29.38 -13.49 11.93
C ARG A 19 30.07 -13.13 10.61
N GLU A 20 29.54 -12.16 9.88
CA GLU A 20 30.11 -11.67 8.61
C GLU A 20 31.23 -10.62 8.84
N GLY A 21 31.56 -10.28 10.08
CA GLY A 21 32.56 -9.26 10.40
C GLY A 21 32.12 -7.84 10.02
N LYS A 22 30.84 -7.61 9.81
CA LYS A 22 30.29 -6.30 9.45
C LYS A 22 30.01 -5.45 10.69
N ASN A 23 30.39 -4.18 10.65
CA ASN A 23 30.08 -3.21 11.71
C ASN A 23 28.77 -2.43 11.42
N THR A 24 27.76 -3.12 10.91
CA THR A 24 26.44 -2.54 10.64
C THR A 24 25.67 -2.43 11.94
N LYS A 25 25.04 -1.27 12.18
CA LYS A 25 24.19 -1.03 13.36
C LYS A 25 22.74 -0.84 12.95
N ILE A 26 21.83 -1.29 13.80
CA ILE A 26 20.39 -1.04 13.61
C ILE A 26 20.13 0.46 13.80
N LYS A 27 19.51 1.07 12.79
CA LYS A 27 18.89 2.39 12.87
C LYS A 27 17.39 2.19 12.93
N HIS A 28 16.77 2.67 14.00
CA HIS A 28 15.34 2.50 14.23
C HIS A 28 14.77 3.71 14.96
N GLN A 29 13.68 4.26 14.42
CA GLN A 29 12.92 5.33 15.04
C GLN A 29 11.44 5.03 14.91
N TRP A 30 10.75 4.94 16.06
CA TRP A 30 9.31 4.70 16.09
C TRP A 30 8.52 5.95 15.71
N VAL A 31 7.42 5.76 14.97
CA VAL A 31 6.45 6.81 14.64
C VAL A 31 5.03 6.25 14.73
N PRO A 32 4.05 6.95 15.36
CA PRO A 32 2.67 6.50 15.39
C PRO A 32 2.05 6.50 13.98
N LEU A 33 1.07 5.62 13.73
CA LEU A 33 0.42 5.48 12.42
C LEU A 33 -0.15 6.80 11.89
N SER A 34 -0.63 7.68 12.79
CA SER A 34 -1.14 9.01 12.43
C SER A 34 -0.10 9.97 11.86
N ARG A 35 1.19 9.68 12.06
CA ARG A 35 2.33 10.43 11.51
C ARG A 35 3.01 9.69 10.34
N ILE A 36 2.33 8.75 9.72
CA ILE A 36 2.80 8.08 8.50
C ILE A 36 1.92 8.53 7.33
N SER A 37 2.55 8.86 6.21
CA SER A 37 1.83 9.27 5.00
C SER A 37 0.76 8.24 4.60
N PRO A 38 -0.48 8.68 4.32
CA PRO A 38 -1.53 7.79 3.83
C PRO A 38 -1.16 7.15 2.49
N TYR A 39 -0.37 7.82 1.66
CA TYR A 39 0.14 7.25 0.40
C TYR A 39 1.02 6.03 0.66
N LEU A 40 1.89 6.09 1.68
CA LEU A 40 2.74 4.95 2.02
C LEU A 40 1.92 3.77 2.55
N ILE A 41 0.98 4.01 3.46
CA ILE A 41 0.11 2.96 3.99
C ILE A 41 -0.61 2.25 2.83
N LYS A 42 -1.17 3.01 1.90
CA LYS A 42 -1.86 2.47 0.73
C LYS A 42 -0.93 1.75 -0.24
N ALA A 43 0.26 2.30 -0.52
CA ALA A 43 1.26 1.66 -1.37
C ALA A 43 1.70 0.30 -0.82
N VAL A 44 1.92 0.20 0.50
CA VAL A 44 2.29 -1.05 1.18
C VAL A 44 1.16 -2.07 1.14
N ILE A 45 -0.09 -1.66 1.37
CA ILE A 45 -1.26 -2.55 1.25
C ILE A 45 -1.34 -3.11 -0.19
N ILE A 46 -1.26 -2.26 -1.20
CA ILE A 46 -1.28 -2.67 -2.62
C ILE A 46 -0.12 -3.63 -2.95
N ALA A 47 1.05 -3.41 -2.36
CA ALA A 47 2.25 -4.17 -2.67
C ALA A 47 2.30 -5.55 -2.01
N GLU A 48 1.82 -5.67 -0.77
CA GLU A 48 2.05 -6.81 0.11
C GLU A 48 0.78 -7.57 0.47
N ASP A 49 -0.38 -6.89 0.56
CA ASP A 49 -1.60 -7.50 1.09
C ASP A 49 -2.83 -6.65 0.74
N ASP A 50 -3.27 -6.71 -0.50
CA ASP A 50 -4.33 -5.84 -1.03
C ASP A 50 -5.67 -5.96 -0.28
N LYS A 51 -5.92 -7.11 0.34
CA LYS A 51 -7.12 -7.40 1.14
C LYS A 51 -6.88 -7.31 2.65
N PHE A 52 -5.84 -6.63 3.11
CA PHE A 52 -5.43 -6.56 4.53
C PHE A 52 -6.57 -6.31 5.51
N TYR A 53 -7.49 -5.41 5.18
CA TYR A 53 -8.63 -5.08 6.05
C TYR A 53 -9.83 -6.02 5.90
N GLN A 54 -9.78 -7.02 5.00
CA GLN A 54 -10.91 -7.90 4.65
C GLN A 54 -10.74 -9.32 5.21
N HIS A 55 -9.56 -9.69 5.70
CA HIS A 55 -9.28 -11.00 6.26
C HIS A 55 -8.73 -10.94 7.70
N GLU A 56 -8.77 -12.05 8.41
CA GLU A 56 -8.28 -12.21 9.78
C GLU A 56 -6.91 -12.92 9.82
N GLY A 57 -5.91 -12.31 9.20
CA GLY A 57 -4.52 -12.77 9.19
C GLY A 57 -4.13 -13.67 8.03
N PHE A 58 -5.09 -14.29 7.32
CA PHE A 58 -4.83 -15.18 6.20
C PHE A 58 -5.72 -14.81 5.02
N ASP A 59 -5.13 -14.51 3.88
CA ASP A 59 -5.86 -14.35 2.60
C ASP A 59 -5.89 -15.72 1.89
N TYR A 60 -6.96 -16.48 2.15
CA TYR A 60 -7.14 -17.80 1.57
C TYR A 60 -7.25 -17.78 0.04
N GLU A 61 -7.84 -16.72 -0.53
CA GLU A 61 -7.93 -16.59 -2.00
C GLU A 61 -6.55 -16.33 -2.62
N ALA A 62 -5.73 -15.48 -2.00
CA ALA A 62 -4.37 -15.24 -2.46
C ALA A 62 -3.51 -16.49 -2.34
N ILE A 63 -3.67 -17.27 -1.25
CA ILE A 63 -2.99 -18.56 -1.06
C ILE A 63 -3.39 -19.54 -2.15
N GLN A 64 -4.69 -19.68 -2.43
CA GLN A 64 -5.19 -20.59 -3.46
C GLN A 64 -4.66 -20.20 -4.85
N LYS A 65 -4.73 -18.92 -5.22
CA LYS A 65 -4.20 -18.41 -6.50
C LYS A 65 -2.69 -18.63 -6.64
N ALA A 66 -1.94 -18.44 -5.54
CA ALA A 66 -0.50 -18.68 -5.53
C ALA A 66 -0.20 -20.18 -5.75
N MET A 67 -0.93 -21.08 -5.09
CA MET A 67 -0.79 -22.54 -5.26
C MET A 67 -1.13 -22.98 -6.69
N GLU A 68 -2.22 -22.48 -7.28
CA GLU A 68 -2.61 -22.79 -8.66
C GLU A 68 -1.54 -22.34 -9.67
N LYS A 69 -0.95 -21.17 -9.44
CA LYS A 69 0.13 -20.63 -10.27
C LYS A 69 1.41 -21.46 -10.13
N ASP A 70 1.79 -21.79 -8.90
CA ASP A 70 2.97 -22.60 -8.62
C ASP A 70 2.87 -24.00 -9.24
N LEU A 71 1.68 -24.62 -9.21
CA LEU A 71 1.41 -25.90 -9.87
C LEU A 71 1.54 -25.79 -11.40
N LYS A 72 1.04 -24.71 -12.01
CA LYS A 72 1.13 -24.48 -13.46
C LYS A 72 2.55 -24.20 -13.95
N GLU A 73 3.35 -23.49 -13.13
CA GLU A 73 4.72 -23.09 -13.48
C GLU A 73 5.79 -24.11 -13.01
N GLY A 74 5.41 -25.14 -12.26
CA GLY A 74 6.34 -26.13 -11.70
C GLY A 74 7.37 -25.49 -10.73
N LYS A 75 7.06 -24.34 -10.16
CA LYS A 75 7.95 -23.57 -9.29
C LYS A 75 7.22 -23.23 -8.00
N PHE A 76 7.63 -23.80 -6.90
CA PHE A 76 7.13 -23.46 -5.56
C PHE A 76 7.62 -22.09 -5.09
N LYS A 77 7.04 -21.01 -5.64
CA LYS A 77 7.25 -19.62 -5.19
C LYS A 77 5.98 -19.11 -4.55
N VAL A 78 5.72 -19.52 -3.33
CA VAL A 78 4.54 -19.08 -2.57
C VAL A 78 4.65 -17.58 -2.26
N GLY A 79 3.97 -16.75 -3.05
CA GLY A 79 3.82 -15.31 -2.84
C GLY A 79 2.47 -14.96 -2.20
N GLY A 80 2.10 -15.61 -1.08
CA GLY A 80 0.80 -15.41 -0.44
C GLY A 80 0.89 -15.11 1.06
N SER A 81 1.99 -14.51 1.54
CA SER A 81 2.11 -14.13 2.95
C SER A 81 1.50 -12.74 3.17
N THR A 82 0.59 -12.63 4.13
CA THR A 82 -0.06 -11.38 4.54
C THR A 82 0.85 -10.47 5.38
N ILE A 83 0.48 -9.21 5.53
CA ILE A 83 1.16 -8.25 6.43
C ILE A 83 1.20 -8.80 7.86
N SER A 84 0.13 -9.41 8.34
CA SER A 84 0.06 -10.00 9.69
C SER A 84 1.01 -11.18 9.87
N GLN A 85 1.15 -12.04 8.87
CA GLN A 85 2.13 -13.13 8.88
C GLN A 85 3.58 -12.61 8.86
N GLN A 86 3.84 -11.58 8.04
CA GLN A 86 5.15 -10.94 8.01
C GLN A 86 5.48 -10.27 9.34
N LEU A 87 4.50 -9.60 9.97
CA LEU A 87 4.66 -9.01 11.31
C LEU A 87 4.98 -10.07 12.35
N ALA A 88 4.20 -11.16 12.41
CA ALA A 88 4.43 -12.28 13.33
C ALA A 88 5.86 -12.83 13.19
N LYS A 89 6.30 -13.05 11.95
CA LYS A 89 7.67 -13.46 11.65
C LYS A 89 8.70 -12.47 12.17
N ASN A 90 8.55 -11.19 11.89
CA ASN A 90 9.54 -10.17 12.26
C ASN A 90 9.63 -9.96 13.78
N LEU A 91 8.50 -10.01 14.48
CA LEU A 91 8.47 -9.81 15.94
C LEU A 91 9.07 -10.97 16.71
N PHE A 92 8.76 -12.21 16.33
CA PHE A 92 8.94 -13.38 17.21
C PHE A 92 9.83 -14.49 16.64
N LEU A 93 10.14 -14.46 15.34
CA LEU A 93 10.82 -15.58 14.69
C LEU A 93 12.10 -15.12 13.99
N SER A 94 13.11 -16.01 14.03
CA SER A 94 14.30 -15.86 13.19
C SER A 94 14.07 -16.50 11.80
N PRO A 95 14.74 -16.01 10.74
CA PRO A 95 14.74 -16.68 9.44
C PRO A 95 15.31 -18.09 9.55
N SER A 96 14.50 -19.09 9.28
CA SER A 96 14.94 -20.47 9.12
C SER A 96 14.10 -21.17 8.07
N LYS A 97 14.66 -22.21 7.43
CA LYS A 97 13.93 -23.00 6.43
C LYS A 97 13.11 -24.15 7.04
N ASN A 98 13.01 -24.21 8.38
CA ASN A 98 12.28 -25.27 9.05
C ASN A 98 10.75 -25.09 8.87
N PRO A 99 10.00 -26.10 8.40
CA PRO A 99 8.55 -26.03 8.25
C PRO A 99 7.81 -25.79 9.59
N ILE A 100 8.37 -26.23 10.73
CA ILE A 100 7.83 -25.95 12.07
C ILE A 100 7.77 -24.43 12.33
N ARG A 101 8.70 -23.65 11.78
CA ARG A 101 8.66 -22.19 11.85
C ARG A 101 7.40 -21.63 11.18
N LYS A 102 6.99 -22.19 10.05
CA LYS A 102 5.78 -21.72 9.34
C LYS A 102 4.51 -22.02 10.15
N LEU A 103 4.47 -23.15 10.86
CA LEU A 103 3.36 -23.44 11.79
C LEU A 103 3.35 -22.45 12.97
N LYS A 104 4.51 -22.17 13.58
CA LYS A 104 4.61 -21.15 14.63
C LYS A 104 4.17 -19.77 14.13
N GLU A 105 4.57 -19.38 12.93
CA GLU A 105 4.15 -18.13 12.29
C GLU A 105 2.62 -18.07 12.17
N ALA A 106 1.96 -19.14 11.74
CA ALA A 106 0.51 -19.19 11.62
C ALA A 106 -0.19 -19.00 12.98
N ILE A 107 0.25 -19.72 14.02
CA ILE A 107 -0.29 -19.58 15.37
C ILE A 107 -0.11 -18.14 15.90
N LEU A 108 1.07 -17.57 15.71
CA LEU A 108 1.37 -16.21 16.15
C LEU A 108 0.55 -15.16 15.37
N THR A 109 0.35 -15.36 14.08
CA THR A 109 -0.51 -14.51 13.24
C THR A 109 -1.95 -14.50 13.77
N TRP A 110 -2.51 -15.67 14.00
CA TRP A 110 -3.85 -15.80 14.56
C TRP A 110 -3.99 -15.09 15.92
N ARG A 111 -2.98 -15.25 16.81
CA ARG A 111 -2.96 -14.56 18.12
C ARG A 111 -2.87 -13.04 17.97
N LEU A 112 -2.05 -12.54 17.05
CA LEU A 112 -1.91 -11.10 16.79
C LEU A 112 -3.23 -10.50 16.31
N GLU A 113 -3.89 -11.14 15.35
CA GLU A 113 -5.16 -10.65 14.80
C GLU A 113 -6.29 -10.64 15.83
N ARG A 114 -6.30 -11.58 16.75
CA ARG A 114 -7.27 -11.61 17.86
C ARG A 114 -6.98 -10.58 18.97
N ALA A 115 -5.72 -10.24 19.15
CA ALA A 115 -5.28 -9.36 20.25
C ALA A 115 -5.18 -7.89 19.84
N LEU A 116 -5.06 -7.57 18.55
CA LEU A 116 -4.76 -6.23 18.06
C LEU A 116 -5.69 -5.82 16.92
N PRO A 117 -6.18 -4.57 16.93
CA PRO A 117 -6.91 -4.05 15.77
C PRO A 117 -5.98 -3.88 14.55
N LYS A 118 -6.52 -4.00 13.35
CA LYS A 118 -5.78 -3.86 12.06
C LYS A 118 -4.91 -2.61 11.99
N LYS A 119 -5.38 -1.46 12.49
CA LYS A 119 -4.60 -0.22 12.54
C LYS A 119 -3.31 -0.40 13.35
N ARG A 120 -3.37 -1.13 14.47
CA ARG A 120 -2.20 -1.39 15.31
C ARG A 120 -1.24 -2.40 14.67
N ILE A 121 -1.76 -3.42 13.99
CA ILE A 121 -0.95 -4.37 13.20
C ILE A 121 -0.18 -3.62 12.11
N MET A 122 -0.84 -2.72 11.38
CA MET A 122 -0.20 -1.89 10.36
C MET A 122 0.87 -0.98 10.95
N GLU A 123 0.58 -0.31 12.07
CA GLU A 123 1.55 0.55 12.77
C GLU A 123 2.80 -0.23 13.19
N LEU A 124 2.61 -1.39 13.82
CA LEU A 124 3.71 -2.28 14.20
C LEU A 124 4.52 -2.69 12.97
N TYR A 125 3.84 -3.17 11.92
CA TYR A 125 4.50 -3.63 10.69
C TYR A 125 5.41 -2.56 10.09
N LEU A 126 4.87 -1.35 9.85
CA LEU A 126 5.61 -0.25 9.23
C LEU A 126 6.80 0.21 10.07
N ASN A 127 6.73 0.02 11.39
CA ASN A 127 7.82 0.40 12.30
C ASN A 127 8.88 -0.69 12.50
N VAL A 128 8.58 -1.98 12.25
CA VAL A 128 9.54 -3.06 12.52
C VAL A 128 10.11 -3.73 11.28
N VAL A 129 9.52 -3.51 10.11
CA VAL A 129 10.03 -4.11 8.86
C VAL A 129 11.36 -3.47 8.44
N GLU A 130 12.24 -4.27 7.85
CA GLU A 130 13.51 -3.82 7.29
C GLU A 130 13.25 -3.13 5.93
N TRP A 131 13.77 -1.91 5.75
CA TRP A 131 13.68 -1.09 4.54
C TRP A 131 14.99 -0.97 3.78
N GLY A 132 16.07 -1.47 4.35
CA GLY A 132 17.42 -1.46 3.83
C GLY A 132 18.38 -2.09 4.83
N GLU A 133 19.64 -2.31 4.47
CA GLU A 133 20.59 -2.90 5.40
C GLU A 133 20.76 -2.03 6.66
N GLY A 134 20.32 -2.55 7.81
CA GLY A 134 20.33 -1.83 9.09
C GLY A 134 19.26 -0.75 9.24
N ILE A 135 18.37 -0.56 8.27
CA ILE A 135 17.32 0.46 8.30
C ILE A 135 16.00 -0.23 8.64
N PHE A 136 15.54 -0.03 9.88
CA PHE A 136 14.29 -0.58 10.38
C PHE A 136 13.28 0.54 10.68
N GLY A 137 12.02 0.32 10.31
CA GLY A 137 10.94 1.28 10.48
C GLY A 137 10.94 2.41 9.46
N ILE A 138 9.72 2.84 9.16
CA ILE A 138 9.45 3.78 8.06
C ILE A 138 9.98 5.18 8.30
N GLU A 139 9.99 5.66 9.55
CA GLU A 139 10.54 7.00 9.85
C GLU A 139 12.03 7.03 9.56
N THR A 140 12.74 5.97 9.96
CA THR A 140 14.17 5.82 9.66
C THR A 140 14.42 5.74 8.15
N ALA A 141 13.60 4.99 7.42
CA ALA A 141 13.72 4.86 5.98
C ALA A 141 13.45 6.18 5.25
N ALA A 142 12.39 6.91 5.63
CA ALA A 142 12.05 8.21 5.05
C ALA A 142 13.17 9.23 5.23
N ARG A 143 13.73 9.32 6.43
CA ARG A 143 14.87 10.20 6.71
C ARG A 143 16.14 9.78 5.98
N ASN A 144 16.41 8.46 5.93
CA ASN A 144 17.64 7.96 5.30
C ASN A 144 17.63 8.13 3.79
N TYR A 145 16.50 7.86 3.12
CA TYR A 145 16.42 7.90 1.65
C TYR A 145 15.99 9.25 1.11
N TYR A 146 15.09 9.97 1.79
CA TYR A 146 14.48 11.19 1.27
C TYR A 146 14.71 12.43 2.13
N GLY A 147 15.43 12.31 3.27
CA GLY A 147 15.76 13.45 4.14
C GLY A 147 14.56 14.08 4.86
N LYS A 148 13.40 13.42 4.89
CA LYS A 148 12.15 13.97 5.42
C LYS A 148 11.41 12.97 6.32
N PRO A 149 10.46 13.42 7.16
CA PRO A 149 9.69 12.54 8.02
C PRO A 149 8.73 11.66 7.19
N ALA A 150 8.34 10.50 7.77
CA ALA A 150 7.42 9.55 7.12
C ALA A 150 6.05 10.17 6.78
N SER A 151 5.62 11.20 7.51
CA SER A 151 4.38 11.94 7.22
C SER A 151 4.43 12.77 5.93
N ALA A 152 5.62 13.15 5.47
CA ALA A 152 5.82 13.97 4.29
C ALA A 152 6.16 13.17 3.01
N LEU A 153 6.09 11.82 3.06
CA LEU A 153 6.30 10.99 1.89
C LEU A 153 5.18 11.19 0.86
N GLY A 154 5.57 11.54 -0.36
CA GLY A 154 4.67 11.66 -1.51
C GLY A 154 4.29 10.30 -2.10
N PRO A 155 3.36 10.29 -3.09
CA PRO A 155 2.88 9.04 -3.68
C PRO A 155 3.96 8.24 -4.42
N GLU A 156 4.84 8.89 -5.17
CA GLU A 156 5.93 8.23 -5.89
C GLU A 156 6.96 7.61 -4.95
N GLU A 157 7.40 8.36 -3.93
CA GLU A 157 8.34 7.87 -2.93
C GLU A 157 7.77 6.70 -2.15
N SER A 158 6.48 6.77 -1.82
CA SER A 158 5.72 5.71 -1.18
C SER A 158 5.68 4.45 -2.05
N ALA A 159 5.42 4.59 -3.34
CA ALA A 159 5.43 3.48 -4.29
C ALA A 159 6.83 2.86 -4.45
N ARG A 160 7.90 3.68 -4.44
CA ARG A 160 9.29 3.21 -4.53
C ARG A 160 9.71 2.47 -3.25
N LEU A 161 9.34 2.97 -2.07
CA LEU A 161 9.56 2.27 -0.80
C LEU A 161 8.83 0.92 -0.78
N ALA A 162 7.55 0.89 -1.13
CA ALA A 162 6.79 -0.36 -1.19
C ALA A 162 7.40 -1.37 -2.20
N ALA A 163 7.99 -0.88 -3.30
CA ALA A 163 8.60 -1.74 -4.32
C ALA A 163 9.80 -2.54 -3.81
N VAL A 164 10.54 -2.05 -2.81
CA VAL A 164 11.76 -2.71 -2.31
C VAL A 164 11.52 -3.71 -1.17
N LEU A 165 10.32 -3.71 -0.56
CA LEU A 165 9.99 -4.58 0.58
C LEU A 165 10.31 -6.08 0.40
N PRO A 166 10.14 -6.70 -0.79
CA PRO A 166 10.45 -8.11 -0.96
C PRO A 166 11.93 -8.45 -0.76
N ASN A 167 12.84 -7.50 -1.03
CA ASN A 167 14.28 -7.67 -0.80
C ASN A 167 14.98 -6.32 -0.58
N PRO A 168 14.79 -5.70 0.60
CA PRO A 168 15.24 -4.33 0.87
C PRO A 168 16.76 -4.17 0.96
N ARG A 169 17.50 -5.27 1.22
CA ARG A 169 18.97 -5.26 1.22
C ARG A 169 19.56 -5.26 -0.20
N LYS A 170 18.83 -5.83 -1.17
CA LYS A 170 19.25 -5.88 -2.57
C LYS A 170 18.86 -4.63 -3.34
N TYR A 171 17.69 -4.07 -3.04
CA TYR A 171 17.11 -2.97 -3.81
C TYR A 171 17.06 -1.69 -2.99
N ASN A 172 17.62 -0.62 -3.58
CA ASN A 172 17.53 0.73 -3.03
C ASN A 172 16.35 1.46 -3.68
N PRO A 173 15.44 2.10 -2.91
CA PRO A 173 14.29 2.82 -3.48
C PRO A 173 14.69 3.98 -4.40
N LEU A 174 15.88 4.56 -4.24
CA LEU A 174 16.40 5.62 -5.10
C LEU A 174 17.02 5.10 -6.41
N SER A 175 17.23 3.77 -6.52
CA SER A 175 17.90 3.20 -7.70
C SER A 175 17.03 3.29 -8.96
N GLN A 176 17.69 3.40 -10.12
CA GLN A 176 17.06 3.30 -11.45
C GLN A 176 17.02 1.85 -11.96
N SER A 177 17.15 0.85 -11.07
CA SER A 177 17.04 -0.53 -11.47
C SER A 177 15.67 -0.82 -12.11
N LYS A 178 15.66 -1.61 -13.20
CA LYS A 178 14.41 -2.00 -13.90
C LYS A 178 13.36 -2.58 -12.95
N PHE A 179 13.80 -3.32 -11.92
CA PHE A 179 12.91 -3.91 -10.92
C PHE A 179 12.18 -2.82 -10.10
N VAL A 180 12.93 -1.85 -9.53
CA VAL A 180 12.34 -0.79 -8.68
C VAL A 180 11.45 0.11 -9.53
N VAL A 181 11.93 0.58 -10.67
CA VAL A 181 11.17 1.47 -11.56
C VAL A 181 9.87 0.80 -12.04
N HIS A 182 9.95 -0.45 -12.48
CA HIS A 182 8.76 -1.17 -12.97
C HIS A 182 7.72 -1.39 -11.86
N ARG A 183 8.14 -1.90 -10.69
CA ARG A 183 7.22 -2.16 -9.58
C ARG A 183 6.61 -0.89 -9.00
N SER A 184 7.41 0.16 -8.79
CA SER A 184 6.91 1.43 -8.27
C SER A 184 5.90 2.07 -9.22
N ARG A 185 6.12 2.00 -10.55
CA ARG A 185 5.15 2.47 -11.56
C ARG A 185 3.83 1.70 -11.48
N ILE A 186 3.88 0.37 -11.31
CA ILE A 186 2.66 -0.44 -11.14
C ILE A 186 1.88 0.02 -9.92
N PHE A 187 2.52 0.19 -8.77
CA PHE A 187 1.84 0.60 -7.53
C PHE A 187 1.30 2.02 -7.63
N TYR A 188 2.06 2.95 -8.19
CA TYR A 188 1.62 4.31 -8.45
C TYR A 188 0.36 4.33 -9.36
N ASN A 189 0.39 3.61 -10.47
CA ASN A 189 -0.74 3.51 -11.39
C ASN A 189 -1.99 2.88 -10.74
N ILE A 190 -1.81 1.92 -9.82
CA ILE A 190 -2.92 1.37 -9.05
C ILE A 190 -3.48 2.44 -8.09
N MET A 191 -2.63 3.23 -7.43
CA MET A 191 -3.08 4.34 -6.58
C MET A 191 -3.87 5.38 -7.37
N VAL A 192 -3.41 5.75 -8.57
CA VAL A 192 -4.14 6.66 -9.49
C VAL A 192 -5.50 6.08 -9.87
N ARG A 193 -5.53 4.83 -10.35
CA ARG A 193 -6.81 4.16 -10.74
C ARG A 193 -7.82 4.03 -9.60
N ARG A 194 -7.35 3.99 -8.35
CA ARG A 194 -8.19 3.92 -7.15
C ARG A 194 -8.56 5.29 -6.60
N GLY A 195 -8.19 6.39 -7.28
CA GLY A 195 -8.45 7.76 -6.83
C GLY A 195 -7.69 8.17 -5.55
N ILE A 196 -6.64 7.41 -5.18
CA ILE A 196 -5.78 7.74 -4.03
C ILE A 196 -4.85 8.89 -4.38
N VAL A 197 -4.44 8.95 -5.64
CA VAL A 197 -3.57 9.98 -6.22
C VAL A 197 -4.29 10.61 -7.40
N ILE A 198 -4.32 11.94 -7.42
CA ILE A 198 -4.78 12.72 -8.58
C ILE A 198 -3.51 13.28 -9.22
N PRO A 199 -3.13 12.83 -10.43
CA PRO A 199 -1.98 13.38 -11.14
C PRO A 199 -2.15 14.87 -11.41
N ALA A 200 -1.07 15.64 -11.40
CA ALA A 200 -1.10 17.01 -11.85
C ALA A 200 -1.48 17.08 -13.34
N PHE A 201 -2.18 18.15 -13.75
CA PHE A 201 -2.67 18.31 -15.13
C PHE A 201 -1.54 18.18 -16.17
N GLU A 202 -0.35 18.69 -15.87
CA GLU A 202 0.82 18.61 -16.73
C GLU A 202 1.30 17.18 -16.97
N GLU A 203 1.16 16.28 -15.98
CA GLU A 203 1.53 14.87 -16.14
C GLU A 203 0.55 14.10 -17.04
N VAL A 204 -0.74 14.52 -17.03
CA VAL A 204 -1.78 13.89 -17.84
C VAL A 204 -1.65 14.29 -19.31
N MET A 205 -1.25 15.54 -19.59
CA MET A 205 -1.12 16.08 -20.95
C MET A 205 0.24 15.76 -21.62
N ALA A 206 1.27 15.43 -20.85
CA ALA A 206 2.61 15.14 -21.37
C ALA A 206 2.67 13.98 -22.41
N PRO A 207 1.81 12.95 -22.39
CA PRO A 207 1.79 11.94 -23.44
C PRO A 207 1.26 12.41 -24.80
N GLU A 208 0.34 13.39 -24.80
CA GLU A 208 -0.28 13.87 -26.04
C GLU A 208 0.64 14.76 -26.87
N LEU A 209 1.51 15.53 -26.20
CA LEU A 209 2.47 16.42 -26.87
C LEU A 209 3.64 15.71 -27.59
N LYS A 210 3.84 14.40 -27.34
CA LYS A 210 4.91 13.62 -27.97
C LYS A 210 4.52 12.96 -29.28
N ASN A 211 3.27 13.05 -29.70
CA ASN A 211 2.75 12.45 -30.94
C ASN A 211 2.36 13.48 -32.01
N GLU A 212 2.71 14.75 -31.84
CA GLU A 212 2.55 15.71 -32.95
C GLU A 212 3.62 15.44 -34.00
N GLY A 213 3.15 15.02 -35.18
CA GLY A 213 3.96 14.84 -36.37
C GLY A 213 4.58 16.16 -36.84
N PRO A 214 5.44 16.12 -37.88
CA PRO A 214 6.20 17.29 -38.30
C PRO A 214 5.28 18.49 -38.63
N PRO A 215 5.74 19.74 -38.37
CA PRO A 215 4.92 20.93 -38.50
C PRO A 215 4.39 21.06 -39.93
N LEU A 216 3.08 21.18 -40.05
CA LEU A 216 2.41 21.52 -41.30
C LEU A 216 2.84 22.95 -41.70
N THR A 217 3.49 23.05 -42.84
CA THR A 217 3.83 24.31 -43.50
C THR A 217 2.54 25.13 -43.71
N GLU A 218 2.60 26.40 -43.31
CA GLU A 218 1.57 27.38 -43.54
C GLU A 218 1.32 27.52 -45.07
N THR A 219 0.12 27.18 -45.51
CA THR A 219 -0.43 27.67 -46.75
C THR A 219 -1.71 28.40 -46.43
N SER A 220 -1.68 29.69 -46.72
CA SER A 220 -2.75 30.66 -46.66
C SER A 220 -3.95 30.27 -47.50
N ASP A 221 -5.12 30.82 -47.11
CA ASP A 221 -6.39 30.93 -47.81
C ASP A 221 -7.40 29.77 -47.60
N VAL A 222 -8.19 29.89 -46.53
CA VAL A 222 -9.57 29.38 -46.49
C VAL A 222 -10.47 30.42 -45.84
N PRO A 223 -11.60 30.84 -46.50
CA PRO A 223 -12.51 31.86 -46.00
C PRO A 223 -13.33 31.37 -44.80
N VAL A 224 -13.46 32.23 -43.80
CA VAL A 224 -14.24 32.02 -42.55
C VAL A 224 -15.74 31.89 -42.89
N PRO A 225 -16.45 30.84 -42.52
CA PRO A 225 -17.91 30.77 -42.64
C PRO A 225 -18.58 31.64 -41.55
N PRO A 226 -19.80 32.19 -41.79
CA PRO A 226 -20.45 33.11 -40.87
C PRO A 226 -20.89 32.45 -39.56
N VAL A 227 -20.74 33.21 -38.48
CA VAL A 227 -21.18 32.85 -37.12
C VAL A 227 -22.69 32.63 -37.10
N VAL A 228 -23.12 31.39 -36.78
CA VAL A 228 -24.51 31.07 -36.50
C VAL A 228 -24.81 31.34 -35.05
N GLU A 229 -25.70 32.32 -34.77
CA GLU A 229 -26.19 32.61 -33.42
C GLU A 229 -26.90 31.37 -32.81
N SER A 230 -26.55 31.08 -31.57
CA SER A 230 -27.18 30.02 -30.76
C SER A 230 -28.62 30.43 -30.39
N PRO A 231 -29.59 29.51 -30.47
CA PRO A 231 -30.98 29.83 -30.10
C PRO A 231 -31.10 29.98 -28.58
N GLN A 232 -31.75 31.09 -28.17
CA GLN A 232 -32.10 31.38 -26.76
C GLN A 232 -33.17 30.38 -26.30
N ILE A 233 -32.87 29.65 -25.24
CA ILE A 233 -33.82 28.78 -24.56
C ILE A 233 -34.73 29.63 -23.66
N LYS A 234 -36.04 29.60 -23.92
CA LYS A 234 -37.07 30.21 -23.07
C LYS A 234 -37.26 29.39 -21.79
N PRO A 235 -37.56 30.03 -20.64
CA PRO A 235 -37.69 29.35 -19.33
C PRO A 235 -39.13 28.85 -19.11
N GLU A 236 -39.54 27.78 -19.81
CA GLU A 236 -40.89 27.23 -19.64
C GLU A 236 -40.93 25.70 -19.90
N ASP A 237 -39.99 24.92 -19.32
CA ASP A 237 -40.14 23.46 -19.28
C ASP A 237 -39.31 22.91 -18.12
N THR A 238 -39.79 23.20 -16.90
CA THR A 238 -39.28 22.50 -15.70
C THR A 238 -40.35 21.53 -15.22
N PRO A 239 -40.13 20.22 -15.24
CA PRO A 239 -41.08 19.26 -14.68
C PRO A 239 -41.14 19.37 -13.14
N PRO A 240 -42.29 19.10 -12.51
CA PRO A 240 -42.51 19.29 -11.07
C PRO A 240 -41.69 18.31 -10.24
N LEU A 241 -41.18 18.84 -9.10
CA LEU A 241 -40.49 18.08 -8.05
C LEU A 241 -41.38 16.95 -7.50
N VAL A 242 -40.91 15.73 -7.54
CA VAL A 242 -41.54 14.59 -6.90
C VAL A 242 -41.22 14.64 -5.40
N GLU A 243 -42.28 14.78 -4.56
CA GLU A 243 -42.18 14.74 -3.10
C GLU A 243 -41.77 13.34 -2.62
N GLU A 244 -40.75 13.27 -1.76
CA GLU A 244 -40.38 12.04 -1.04
C GLU A 244 -41.44 11.66 0.01
N PRO A 245 -41.76 10.37 0.18
CA PRO A 245 -42.72 9.93 1.21
C PRO A 245 -42.13 9.98 2.61
N LYS A 246 -42.82 10.65 3.52
CA LYS A 246 -42.55 10.76 4.97
C LYS A 246 -42.44 9.36 5.61
N ARG A 247 -41.29 9.05 6.22
CA ARG A 247 -41.12 7.86 7.06
C ARG A 247 -41.96 8.00 8.35
N SER A 248 -42.89 7.10 8.55
CA SER A 248 -43.68 6.96 9.74
C SER A 248 -42.82 6.33 10.86
N SER A 249 -42.80 7.02 12.00
CA SER A 249 -42.24 6.52 13.25
C SER A 249 -43.18 5.48 13.85
N SER A 250 -42.80 4.24 13.96
CA SER A 250 -43.44 3.28 14.86
C SER A 250 -42.42 2.76 15.87
N LYS A 251 -42.55 3.28 17.09
CA LYS A 251 -41.94 2.74 18.30
C LYS A 251 -42.63 1.39 18.61
N VAL A 252 -41.84 0.32 18.65
CA VAL A 252 -42.25 -0.92 19.33
C VAL A 252 -41.30 -1.18 20.50
N TRP A 253 -41.81 -0.99 21.68
CA TRP A 253 -41.25 -1.47 22.93
C TRP A 253 -41.52 -2.98 23.03
N LEU A 254 -40.54 -3.76 23.32
CA LEU A 254 -40.74 -5.08 23.92
C LEU A 254 -39.72 -5.26 25.06
N ASN A 255 -40.27 -5.08 26.25
CA ASN A 255 -39.75 -5.64 27.50
C ASN A 255 -39.74 -7.17 27.40
N CYS A 256 -38.67 -7.78 27.84
CA CYS A 256 -38.71 -9.10 28.44
C CYS A 256 -37.73 -9.14 29.60
N SER A 257 -38.30 -9.13 30.77
CA SER A 257 -37.66 -9.39 32.06
C SER A 257 -37.63 -10.90 32.29
N THR A 258 -36.62 -11.33 33.02
CA THR A 258 -36.52 -12.45 33.97
C THR A 258 -36.58 -13.89 33.48
N GLY A 259 -35.58 -14.63 33.89
CA GLY A 259 -35.77 -15.93 34.53
C GLY A 259 -34.87 -17.08 34.00
N CYS A 260 -34.04 -17.49 34.91
CA CYS A 260 -33.22 -18.70 35.06
C CYS A 260 -31.85 -18.70 34.51
#